data_8eaf8ed49e762ab317a7594bf90c996f
#
_entry.id   8eaf8ed49e762ab317a7594bf90c996f
#
_cell.length_a   1.000
_cell.length_b   1.000
_cell.length_c   1.000
_cell.angle_alpha   90.00
_cell.angle_beta   90.00
_cell.angle_gamma   90.00
#
_symmetry.space_group_name_H-M   'P 1'
#
loop_
_entity.id
_entity.type
_entity.pdbx_description
1 polymer ?
#
loop_
_entity_poly.entity_id
_entity_poly.type
_entity_poly.pdbx_seq_one_letter_code
_entity_poly.pdbx_strand_id
1 'polypeptide(L)'
;MAGNHAEIFPPSSAQRRILCPGSAVLERGRERAPTSYASSGSATHKVAEWCLTEGTEAAAYIGRVISVDGFDNEVTAERAKRAQDYVDVVRDLHKAVGGELLVEQKLPIAWLTKEAGAEGTGDAVIVGDKELIVIDLKDGNKPVEAEFNPQLAIYLASALEIHGLVNDFETVRAVIVQPRHQSVREWVLPPDELRAWIADNIVPAVEKVQDALVAVQQAEAV
;
A
#
# COMPACT_ATOMS: atom_id res chain seq x y z
N MET A 1 9.17 11.39 15.35
CA MET A 1 10.16 10.35 14.99
C MET A 1 9.76 9.87 13.61
N ALA A 2 10.70 9.80 12.67
CA ALA A 2 10.42 9.24 11.35
C ALA A 2 10.06 7.76 11.54
N GLY A 3 8.90 7.31 11.05
CA GLY A 3 8.49 5.91 11.10
C GLY A 3 9.44 5.06 10.26
N ASN A 4 9.76 3.87 10.74
CA ASN A 4 10.61 2.94 10.01
C ASN A 4 9.74 2.10 9.08
N HIS A 5 10.18 1.98 7.85
CA HIS A 5 9.58 1.03 6.92
C HIS A 5 9.72 -0.39 7.50
N ALA A 6 8.63 -1.18 7.49
CA ALA A 6 8.70 -2.54 7.99
C ALA A 6 9.74 -3.37 7.19
N GLU A 7 10.67 -4.02 7.89
CA GLU A 7 11.71 -4.84 7.27
C GLU A 7 11.35 -6.33 7.26
N ILE A 8 10.75 -6.79 8.35
CA ILE A 8 10.44 -8.21 8.55
C ILE A 8 9.19 -8.60 7.76
N PHE A 9 8.11 -7.82 7.92
CA PHE A 9 6.83 -8.08 7.26
C PHE A 9 6.29 -6.84 6.53
N PRO A 10 6.98 -6.33 5.50
CA PRO A 10 6.50 -5.17 4.75
C PRO A 10 5.22 -5.53 3.97
N PRO A 11 4.17 -4.69 3.99
CA PRO A 11 2.90 -4.96 3.30
C PRO A 11 3.06 -5.32 1.83
N SER A 12 3.95 -4.64 1.11
CA SER A 12 4.25 -4.92 -0.30
C SER A 12 4.86 -6.31 -0.55
N SER A 13 5.37 -6.97 0.49
CA SER A 13 5.92 -8.34 0.43
C SER A 13 5.06 -9.36 1.17
N ALA A 14 3.92 -8.95 1.74
CA ALA A 14 3.10 -9.80 2.59
C ALA A 14 2.69 -11.11 1.92
N GLN A 15 2.27 -11.08 0.65
CA GLN A 15 1.95 -12.29 -0.11
C GLN A 15 3.11 -13.30 -0.13
N ARG A 16 4.33 -12.82 -0.32
CA ARG A 16 5.51 -13.69 -0.31
C ARG A 16 5.82 -14.20 1.09
N ARG A 17 5.65 -13.39 2.12
CA ARG A 17 5.86 -13.79 3.52
C ARG A 17 4.87 -14.88 3.96
N ILE A 18 3.62 -14.77 3.50
CA ILE A 18 2.58 -15.81 3.73
C ILE A 18 3.00 -17.12 3.08
N LEU A 19 3.42 -17.09 1.83
CA LEU A 19 3.79 -18.29 1.06
C LEU A 19 5.13 -18.90 1.49
N CYS A 20 6.06 -18.06 1.91
CA CYS A 20 7.42 -18.49 2.29
C CYS A 20 7.94 -17.63 3.46
N PRO A 21 7.67 -18.01 4.72
CA PRO A 21 8.15 -17.29 5.90
C PRO A 21 9.69 -17.14 5.92
N GLY A 22 10.42 -18.14 5.48
CA GLY A 22 11.88 -18.10 5.36
C GLY A 22 12.42 -17.04 4.39
N SER A 23 11.56 -16.46 3.53
CA SER A 23 11.98 -15.35 2.67
C SER A 23 12.44 -14.13 3.46
N ALA A 24 11.91 -13.91 4.67
CA ALA A 24 12.35 -12.85 5.56
C ALA A 24 13.81 -13.04 6.00
N VAL A 25 14.18 -14.26 6.32
CA VAL A 25 15.55 -14.63 6.69
C VAL A 25 16.51 -14.40 5.52
N LEU A 26 16.14 -14.88 4.33
CA LEU A 26 16.98 -14.76 3.14
C LEU A 26 17.19 -13.33 2.66
N GLU A 27 16.24 -12.43 2.96
CA GLU A 27 16.30 -11.03 2.56
C GLU A 27 16.88 -10.12 3.64
N ARG A 28 17.05 -10.63 4.88
CA ARG A 28 17.59 -9.86 6.00
C ARG A 28 18.99 -9.33 5.69
N GLY A 29 19.20 -8.04 5.87
CA GLY A 29 20.48 -7.36 5.62
C GLY A 29 20.89 -7.31 4.13
N ARG A 30 20.00 -7.67 3.22
CA ARG A 30 20.23 -7.52 1.78
C ARG A 30 19.53 -6.28 1.27
N GLU A 31 20.30 -5.30 0.88
CA GLU A 31 19.76 -4.17 0.12
C GLU A 31 19.31 -4.67 -1.27
N ARG A 32 18.07 -4.36 -1.62
CA ARG A 32 17.61 -4.57 -3.00
C ARG A 32 18.17 -3.45 -3.85
N ALA A 33 18.94 -3.80 -4.86
CA ALA A 33 19.34 -2.81 -5.85
C ALA A 33 18.10 -2.18 -6.49
N PRO A 34 18.03 -0.85 -6.53
CA PRO A 34 16.94 -0.17 -7.20
C PRO A 34 16.92 -0.55 -8.68
N THR A 35 15.73 -0.61 -9.26
CA THR A 35 15.54 -0.91 -10.68
C THR A 35 14.83 0.23 -11.37
N SER A 36 15.16 0.47 -12.64
CA SER A 36 14.48 1.48 -13.45
C SER A 36 12.97 1.24 -13.52
N TYR A 37 12.55 -0.02 -13.46
CA TYR A 37 11.14 -0.39 -13.46
C TYR A 37 10.42 0.06 -12.17
N ALA A 38 11.00 -0.22 -11.01
CA ALA A 38 10.44 0.22 -9.72
C ALA A 38 10.43 1.75 -9.63
N SER A 39 11.54 2.39 -10.00
CA SER A 39 11.68 3.85 -10.07
C SER A 39 10.61 4.49 -10.98
N SER A 40 10.34 3.88 -12.15
CA SER A 40 9.30 4.35 -13.06
C SER A 40 7.90 4.29 -12.43
N GLY A 41 7.59 3.24 -11.68
CA GLY A 41 6.34 3.13 -10.91
C GLY A 41 6.23 4.26 -9.88
N SER A 42 7.26 4.43 -9.05
CA SER A 42 7.30 5.49 -8.03
C SER A 42 7.15 6.90 -8.61
N ALA A 43 7.69 7.14 -9.81
CA ALA A 43 7.49 8.42 -10.49
C ALA A 43 6.02 8.65 -10.89
N THR A 44 5.27 7.60 -11.26
CA THR A 44 3.83 7.73 -11.56
C THR A 44 3.02 8.01 -10.29
N HIS A 45 3.34 7.33 -9.16
CA HIS A 45 2.76 7.63 -7.85
C HIS A 45 3.01 9.09 -7.44
N LYS A 46 4.22 9.59 -7.68
CA LYS A 46 4.56 10.99 -7.34
C LYS A 46 3.76 12.02 -8.13
N VAL A 47 3.48 11.77 -9.41
CA VAL A 47 2.59 12.63 -10.19
C VAL A 47 1.16 12.58 -9.65
N ALA A 48 0.67 11.40 -9.31
CA ALA A 48 -0.67 11.22 -8.74
C ALA A 48 -0.80 11.92 -7.37
N GLU A 49 0.19 11.79 -6.50
CA GLU A 49 0.28 12.50 -5.22
C GLU A 49 0.17 14.02 -5.42
N TRP A 50 0.95 14.61 -6.33
CA TRP A 50 0.88 16.04 -6.62
C TRP A 50 -0.51 16.46 -7.09
N CYS A 51 -1.13 15.69 -8.00
CA CYS A 51 -2.47 16.00 -8.49
C CYS A 51 -3.51 16.02 -7.38
N LEU A 52 -3.47 15.04 -6.48
CA LEU A 52 -4.42 14.93 -5.37
C LEU A 52 -4.18 16.00 -4.31
N THR A 53 -2.92 16.30 -4.00
CA THR A 53 -2.54 17.27 -2.97
C THR A 53 -2.73 18.72 -3.42
N GLU A 54 -2.36 19.03 -4.67
CA GLU A 54 -2.41 20.39 -5.21
C GLU A 54 -3.73 20.69 -5.94
N GLY A 55 -4.61 19.68 -6.13
CA GLY A 55 -5.87 19.84 -6.87
C GLY A 55 -5.67 20.09 -8.37
N THR A 56 -4.54 19.62 -8.92
CA THR A 56 -4.15 19.86 -10.33
C THR A 56 -4.42 18.63 -11.20
N GLU A 57 -4.29 18.82 -12.52
CA GLU A 57 -4.34 17.75 -13.51
C GLU A 57 -2.93 17.27 -13.86
N ALA A 58 -2.75 15.98 -14.13
CA ALA A 58 -1.44 15.38 -14.39
C ALA A 58 -0.75 15.96 -15.63
N ALA A 59 -1.51 16.49 -16.58
CA ALA A 59 -0.98 17.17 -17.76
C ALA A 59 -0.11 18.39 -17.43
N ALA A 60 -0.33 19.04 -16.28
CA ALA A 60 0.48 20.17 -15.81
C ALA A 60 1.94 19.80 -15.51
N TYR A 61 2.22 18.53 -15.35
CA TYR A 61 3.56 18.03 -14.99
C TYR A 61 4.32 17.43 -16.17
N ILE A 62 3.74 17.37 -17.38
CA ILE A 62 4.40 16.84 -18.60
C ILE A 62 5.71 17.61 -18.87
N GLY A 63 6.76 16.86 -19.15
CA GLY A 63 8.11 17.36 -19.36
C GLY A 63 8.95 17.54 -18.08
N ARG A 64 8.36 17.42 -16.89
CA ARG A 64 9.15 17.38 -15.64
C ARG A 64 9.93 16.06 -15.54
N VAL A 65 11.09 16.12 -14.89
CA VAL A 65 11.90 14.96 -14.58
C VAL A 65 11.82 14.69 -13.07
N ILE A 66 11.52 13.46 -12.72
CA ILE A 66 11.45 12.97 -11.34
C ILE A 66 12.59 11.98 -11.12
N SER A 67 13.55 12.34 -10.27
CA SER A 67 14.65 11.44 -9.90
C SER A 67 14.22 10.57 -8.72
N VAL A 68 14.21 9.26 -8.90
CA VAL A 68 13.90 8.26 -7.88
C VAL A 68 14.99 7.19 -7.89
N ASP A 69 15.60 6.92 -6.75
CA ASP A 69 16.62 5.87 -6.57
C ASP A 69 17.76 5.93 -7.60
N GLY A 70 18.14 7.15 -8.01
CA GLY A 70 19.21 7.38 -8.98
C GLY A 70 18.80 7.25 -10.44
N PHE A 71 17.53 7.05 -10.73
CA PHE A 71 16.99 7.04 -12.11
C PHE A 71 16.15 8.29 -12.37
N ASP A 72 16.40 8.94 -13.50
CA ASP A 72 15.61 10.05 -13.97
C ASP A 72 14.40 9.57 -14.78
N ASN A 73 13.22 10.02 -14.39
CA ASN A 73 11.95 9.64 -14.99
C ASN A 73 11.23 10.87 -15.52
N GLU A 74 11.22 11.04 -16.82
CA GLU A 74 10.42 12.08 -17.45
C GLU A 74 8.92 11.81 -17.28
N VAL A 75 8.15 12.84 -16.99
CA VAL A 75 6.69 12.80 -17.03
C VAL A 75 6.23 12.95 -18.48
N THR A 76 6.17 11.82 -19.18
CA THR A 76 5.62 11.76 -20.53
C THR A 76 4.10 11.92 -20.51
N ALA A 77 3.50 12.23 -21.68
CA ALA A 77 2.04 12.28 -21.82
C ALA A 77 1.37 10.95 -21.41
N GLU A 78 2.02 9.81 -21.70
CA GLU A 78 1.52 8.48 -21.30
C GLU A 78 1.55 8.28 -19.79
N ARG A 79 2.65 8.68 -19.09
CA ARG A 79 2.72 8.63 -17.63
C ARG A 79 1.70 9.56 -17.00
N ALA A 80 1.57 10.79 -17.50
CA ALA A 80 0.57 11.74 -17.03
C ALA A 80 -0.85 11.16 -17.17
N LYS A 81 -1.16 10.51 -18.29
CA LYS A 81 -2.45 9.84 -18.47
C LYS A 81 -2.68 8.75 -17.43
N ARG A 82 -1.70 7.88 -17.17
CA ARG A 82 -1.86 6.82 -16.15
C ARG A 82 -2.05 7.37 -14.74
N ALA A 83 -1.30 8.43 -14.38
CA ALA A 83 -1.52 9.10 -13.12
C ALA A 83 -2.91 9.74 -13.04
N GLN A 84 -3.38 10.36 -14.13
CA GLN A 84 -4.72 10.97 -14.21
C GLN A 84 -5.82 9.92 -14.07
N ASP A 85 -5.70 8.77 -14.74
CA ASP A 85 -6.69 7.69 -14.65
C ASP A 85 -6.88 7.24 -13.18
N TYR A 86 -5.79 7.18 -12.39
CA TYR A 86 -5.87 6.92 -10.95
C TYR A 86 -6.51 8.08 -10.17
N VAL A 87 -6.09 9.31 -10.43
CA VAL A 87 -6.58 10.52 -9.78
C VAL A 87 -8.09 10.67 -9.96
N ASP A 88 -8.59 10.39 -11.17
CA ASP A 88 -10.01 10.46 -11.49
C ASP A 88 -10.81 9.45 -10.65
N VAL A 89 -10.33 8.20 -10.54
CA VAL A 89 -10.97 7.19 -9.68
C VAL A 89 -11.00 7.62 -8.22
N VAL A 90 -9.89 8.16 -7.68
CA VAL A 90 -9.84 8.65 -6.29
C VAL A 90 -10.83 9.79 -6.07
N ARG A 91 -10.88 10.76 -6.99
CA ARG A 91 -11.80 11.90 -6.92
C ARG A 91 -13.26 11.48 -7.02
N ASP A 92 -13.57 10.55 -7.91
CA ASP A 92 -14.93 10.04 -8.07
C ASP A 92 -15.40 9.28 -6.82
N LEU A 93 -14.57 8.42 -6.24
CA LEU A 93 -14.86 7.73 -4.99
C LEU A 93 -15.01 8.72 -3.83
N HIS A 94 -14.10 9.69 -3.70
CA HIS A 94 -14.20 10.71 -2.66
C HIS A 94 -15.47 11.55 -2.79
N LYS A 95 -15.84 11.93 -4.02
CA LYS A 95 -17.09 12.66 -4.27
C LYS A 95 -18.32 11.83 -3.94
N ALA A 96 -18.29 10.53 -4.19
CA ALA A 96 -19.40 9.62 -3.93
C ALA A 96 -19.62 9.34 -2.44
N VAL A 97 -18.53 9.17 -1.68
CA VAL A 97 -18.56 8.80 -0.25
C VAL A 97 -18.53 10.04 0.66
N GLY A 98 -17.85 11.10 0.22
CA GLY A 98 -17.59 12.28 1.02
C GLY A 98 -16.52 12.04 2.09
N GLY A 99 -16.48 12.92 3.10
CA GLY A 99 -15.54 12.82 4.20
C GLY A 99 -14.16 13.38 3.90
N GLU A 100 -13.12 12.82 4.48
CA GLU A 100 -11.74 13.27 4.36
C GLU A 100 -10.97 12.39 3.37
N LEU A 101 -10.21 13.03 2.48
CA LEU A 101 -9.23 12.36 1.61
C LEU A 101 -7.82 12.59 2.15
N LEU A 102 -7.14 11.51 2.49
CA LEU A 102 -5.76 11.49 2.98
C LEU A 102 -4.85 10.89 1.89
N VAL A 103 -3.84 11.64 1.46
CA VAL A 103 -2.90 11.24 0.41
C VAL A 103 -1.56 10.86 1.03
N GLU A 104 -0.95 9.78 0.55
CA GLU A 104 0.31 9.24 1.12
C GLU A 104 0.23 9.05 2.64
N GLN A 105 -0.91 8.48 3.08
CA GLN A 105 -1.21 8.33 4.50
C GLN A 105 -0.28 7.31 5.16
N LYS A 106 0.42 7.75 6.21
CA LYS A 106 1.19 6.85 7.07
C LYS A 106 0.24 5.99 7.91
N LEU A 107 0.44 4.69 7.83
CA LEU A 107 -0.38 3.68 8.46
C LEU A 107 0.49 2.86 9.42
N PRO A 108 0.32 2.99 10.75
CA PRO A 108 1.08 2.23 11.73
C PRO A 108 0.68 0.75 11.65
N ILE A 109 1.65 -0.10 11.34
CA ILE A 109 1.46 -1.55 11.23
C ILE A 109 2.20 -2.34 12.33
N ALA A 110 2.87 -1.65 13.25
CA ALA A 110 3.64 -2.24 14.33
C ALA A 110 2.79 -3.18 15.22
N TRP A 111 1.52 -2.85 15.43
CA TRP A 111 0.58 -3.66 16.20
C TRP A 111 0.37 -5.06 15.58
N LEU A 112 0.44 -5.16 14.27
CA LEU A 112 0.26 -6.38 13.49
C LEU A 112 1.59 -7.11 13.23
N THR A 113 2.61 -6.39 12.77
CA THR A 113 3.91 -6.96 12.38
C THR A 113 4.82 -7.25 13.57
N LYS A 114 4.50 -6.68 14.76
CA LYS A 114 5.33 -6.71 15.98
C LYS A 114 6.73 -6.10 15.78
N GLU A 115 6.89 -5.29 14.74
CA GLU A 115 8.09 -4.48 14.51
C GLU A 115 7.89 -3.08 15.07
N ALA A 116 8.66 -2.71 16.10
CA ALA A 116 8.53 -1.40 16.75
C ALA A 116 8.71 -0.23 15.75
N GLY A 117 7.69 0.63 15.68
CA GLY A 117 7.69 1.80 14.78
C GLY A 117 7.47 1.48 13.31
N ALA A 118 7.10 0.25 12.96
CA ALA A 118 6.81 -0.12 11.57
C ALA A 118 5.58 0.61 11.03
N GLU A 119 5.73 1.19 9.86
CA GLU A 119 4.68 1.90 9.13
C GLU A 119 4.62 1.41 7.68
N GLY A 120 3.43 1.43 7.12
CA GLY A 120 3.18 1.41 5.68
C GLY A 120 2.76 2.79 5.19
N THR A 121 2.55 2.92 3.89
CA THR A 121 1.99 4.13 3.28
C THR A 121 0.87 3.71 2.34
N GLY A 122 -0.33 4.24 2.57
CA GLY A 122 -1.45 4.10 1.64
C GLY A 122 -1.45 5.27 0.66
N ASP A 123 -1.52 5.01 -0.63
CA ASP A 123 -1.48 6.04 -1.67
C ASP A 123 -2.63 7.05 -1.51
N ALA A 124 -3.85 6.54 -1.27
CA ALA A 124 -5.00 7.35 -0.88
C ALA A 124 -5.89 6.61 0.11
N VAL A 125 -6.39 7.32 1.11
CA VAL A 125 -7.37 6.83 2.10
C VAL A 125 -8.54 7.81 2.14
N ILE A 126 -9.77 7.30 2.00
CA ILE A 126 -10.98 8.09 2.15
C ILE A 126 -11.68 7.67 3.43
N VAL A 127 -11.86 8.63 4.33
CA VAL A 127 -12.53 8.45 5.62
C VAL A 127 -13.92 9.08 5.52
N GLY A 128 -14.91 8.29 5.08
CA GLY A 128 -16.31 8.72 5.00
C GLY A 128 -17.06 8.44 6.31
N ASP A 129 -18.35 8.79 6.34
CA ASP A 129 -19.16 8.61 7.55
C ASP A 129 -19.38 7.13 7.89
N LYS A 130 -19.63 6.30 6.88
CA LYS A 130 -19.96 4.87 7.02
C LYS A 130 -19.04 3.94 6.26
N GLU A 131 -18.16 4.48 5.45
CA GLU A 131 -17.26 3.71 4.62
C GLU A 131 -15.83 4.23 4.74
N LEU A 132 -14.88 3.30 4.92
CA LEU A 132 -13.45 3.55 4.90
C LEU A 132 -12.87 2.90 3.64
N ILE A 133 -12.16 3.69 2.82
CA ILE A 133 -11.59 3.19 1.56
C ILE A 133 -10.07 3.37 1.56
N VAL A 134 -9.35 2.33 1.17
CA VAL A 134 -7.92 2.42 0.82
C VAL A 134 -7.76 2.14 -0.66
N ILE A 135 -7.09 3.03 -1.37
CA ILE A 135 -6.92 2.97 -2.82
C ILE A 135 -5.42 2.94 -3.13
N ASP A 136 -5.00 1.97 -3.93
CA ASP A 136 -3.59 1.73 -4.26
C ASP A 136 -3.40 1.74 -5.78
N LEU A 137 -2.42 2.50 -6.24
CA LEU A 137 -2.02 2.59 -7.63
C LEU A 137 -1.04 1.47 -7.98
N LYS A 138 -1.33 0.69 -8.99
CA LYS A 138 -0.41 -0.32 -9.51
C LYS A 138 -0.03 -0.01 -10.96
N ASP A 139 1.10 0.66 -11.18
CA ASP A 139 1.62 0.98 -12.52
C ASP A 139 2.47 -0.15 -13.13
N GLY A 140 2.26 -1.39 -12.65
CA GLY A 140 2.93 -2.60 -13.13
C GLY A 140 2.18 -3.28 -14.28
N ASN A 141 2.90 -4.21 -14.99
CA ASN A 141 2.33 -4.97 -16.10
C ASN A 141 1.63 -6.27 -15.68
N LYS A 142 1.76 -6.69 -14.41
CA LYS A 142 1.09 -7.90 -13.93
C LYS A 142 -0.26 -7.51 -13.35
N PRO A 143 -1.36 -8.21 -13.71
CA PRO A 143 -2.65 -8.02 -13.07
C PRO A 143 -2.55 -8.26 -11.55
N VAL A 144 -3.21 -7.42 -10.77
CA VAL A 144 -3.26 -7.51 -9.31
C VAL A 144 -4.73 -7.52 -8.89
N GLU A 145 -5.10 -8.48 -8.05
CA GLU A 145 -6.44 -8.57 -7.49
C GLU A 145 -6.54 -7.72 -6.22
N ALA A 146 -7.71 -7.11 -6.00
CA ALA A 146 -8.01 -6.40 -4.75
C ALA A 146 -8.51 -7.38 -3.69
N GLU A 147 -9.35 -8.35 -4.10
CA GLU A 147 -9.92 -9.34 -3.20
C GLU A 147 -8.82 -10.25 -2.64
N PHE A 148 -8.83 -10.40 -1.31
CA PHE A 148 -7.83 -11.16 -0.55
C PHE A 148 -6.38 -10.68 -0.74
N ASN A 149 -6.18 -9.43 -1.14
CA ASN A 149 -4.85 -8.86 -1.29
C ASN A 149 -4.24 -8.52 0.08
N PRO A 150 -3.14 -9.19 0.49
CA PRO A 150 -2.60 -8.99 1.83
C PRO A 150 -2.06 -7.58 2.08
N GLN A 151 -1.50 -6.92 1.07
CA GLN A 151 -1.02 -5.54 1.20
C GLN A 151 -2.16 -4.60 1.54
N LEU A 152 -3.23 -4.66 0.75
CA LEU A 152 -4.41 -3.82 0.95
C LEU A 152 -5.14 -4.14 2.25
N ALA A 153 -5.26 -5.43 2.60
CA ALA A 153 -5.86 -5.85 3.85
C ALA A 153 -5.13 -5.26 5.06
N ILE A 154 -3.78 -5.26 5.05
CA ILE A 154 -2.96 -4.66 6.11
C ILE A 154 -3.19 -3.15 6.18
N TYR A 155 -3.18 -2.45 5.04
CA TYR A 155 -3.41 -1.00 5.01
C TYR A 155 -4.82 -0.65 5.49
N LEU A 156 -5.82 -1.38 5.01
CA LEU A 156 -7.22 -1.17 5.38
C LEU A 156 -7.46 -1.44 6.87
N ALA A 157 -6.87 -2.52 7.42
CA ALA A 157 -6.94 -2.82 8.84
C ALA A 157 -6.24 -1.73 9.68
N SER A 158 -5.08 -1.22 9.23
CA SER A 158 -4.38 -0.14 9.92
C SER A 158 -5.14 1.19 9.86
N ALA A 159 -5.75 1.51 8.73
CA ALA A 159 -6.62 2.68 8.62
C ALA A 159 -7.85 2.54 9.55
N LEU A 160 -8.43 1.34 9.62
CA LEU A 160 -9.55 1.03 10.51
C LEU A 160 -9.17 1.17 11.99
N GLU A 161 -7.97 0.76 12.40
CA GLU A 161 -7.47 0.95 13.77
C GLU A 161 -7.34 2.44 14.15
N ILE A 162 -6.94 3.29 13.20
CA ILE A 162 -6.79 4.74 13.45
C ILE A 162 -8.16 5.43 13.49
N HIS A 163 -8.98 5.19 12.48
CA HIS A 163 -10.19 5.97 12.23
C HIS A 163 -11.44 5.34 12.86
N GLY A 164 -11.44 4.02 13.09
CA GLY A 164 -12.55 3.30 13.71
C GLY A 164 -12.78 3.62 15.20
N LEU A 165 -11.84 4.34 15.84
CA LEU A 165 -12.02 4.80 17.23
C LEU A 165 -13.07 5.91 17.35
N VAL A 166 -13.28 6.67 16.28
CA VAL A 166 -14.19 7.83 16.25
C VAL A 166 -15.30 7.70 15.22
N ASN A 167 -15.21 6.73 14.32
CA ASN A 167 -16.20 6.48 13.28
C ASN A 167 -16.74 5.05 13.40
N ASP A 168 -18.04 4.90 13.14
CA ASP A 168 -18.72 3.61 13.11
C ASP A 168 -18.94 3.19 11.65
N PHE A 169 -17.88 2.62 11.05
CA PHE A 169 -17.92 2.17 9.66
C PHE A 169 -18.79 0.92 9.50
N GLU A 170 -19.68 0.96 8.52
CA GLU A 170 -20.50 -0.20 8.11
C GLU A 170 -19.78 -1.05 7.08
N THR A 171 -18.93 -0.40 6.25
CA THR A 171 -18.15 -1.07 5.21
C THR A 171 -16.71 -0.56 5.17
N VAL A 172 -15.82 -1.44 4.75
CA VAL A 172 -14.44 -1.12 4.37
C VAL A 172 -14.21 -1.58 2.93
N ARG A 173 -13.47 -0.78 2.16
CA ARG A 173 -13.21 -1.06 0.74
C ARG A 173 -11.74 -0.93 0.42
N ALA A 174 -11.17 -1.98 -0.16
CA ALA A 174 -9.86 -1.95 -0.78
C ALA A 174 -10.01 -1.80 -2.29
N VAL A 175 -9.27 -0.88 -2.89
CA VAL A 175 -9.34 -0.58 -4.33
C VAL A 175 -7.95 -0.66 -4.94
N ILE A 176 -7.81 -1.38 -6.03
CA ILE A 176 -6.63 -1.36 -6.90
C ILE A 176 -6.98 -0.69 -8.21
N VAL A 177 -6.22 0.34 -8.54
CA VAL A 177 -6.30 1.00 -9.85
C VAL A 177 -5.07 0.64 -10.66
N GLN A 178 -5.28 -0.02 -11.80
CA GLN A 178 -4.22 -0.40 -12.74
C GLN A 178 -4.42 0.26 -14.09
N PRO A 179 -3.90 1.47 -14.33
CA PRO A 179 -4.13 2.22 -15.58
C PRO A 179 -3.63 1.49 -16.82
N ARG A 180 -2.51 0.74 -16.72
CA ARG A 180 -1.99 -0.06 -17.85
C ARG A 180 -2.94 -1.16 -18.30
N HIS A 181 -3.80 -1.63 -17.40
CA HIS A 181 -4.81 -2.64 -17.67
C HIS A 181 -6.21 -2.06 -17.85
N GLN A 182 -6.36 -0.72 -17.74
CA GLN A 182 -7.66 -0.03 -17.73
C GLN A 182 -8.63 -0.71 -16.73
N SER A 183 -8.12 -1.05 -15.56
CA SER A 183 -8.81 -1.90 -14.58
C SER A 183 -8.86 -1.20 -13.22
N VAL A 184 -10.06 -1.21 -12.66
CA VAL A 184 -10.33 -0.90 -11.25
C VAL A 184 -10.92 -2.16 -10.63
N ARG A 185 -10.33 -2.63 -9.52
CA ARG A 185 -10.76 -3.80 -8.80
C ARG A 185 -11.02 -3.44 -7.36
N GLU A 186 -12.07 -4.00 -6.80
CA GLU A 186 -12.52 -3.67 -5.47
C GLU A 186 -12.73 -4.93 -4.63
N TRP A 187 -12.52 -4.78 -3.34
CA TRP A 187 -12.90 -5.73 -2.31
C TRP A 187 -13.65 -4.99 -1.21
N VAL A 188 -14.94 -5.25 -1.09
CA VAL A 188 -15.85 -4.58 -0.16
C VAL A 188 -16.36 -5.59 0.85
N LEU A 189 -16.24 -5.26 2.15
CA LEU A 189 -16.63 -6.16 3.23
C LEU A 189 -16.96 -5.37 4.51
N PRO A 190 -17.70 -5.98 5.45
CA PRO A 190 -17.85 -5.42 6.79
C PRO A 190 -16.51 -5.39 7.54
N PRO A 191 -16.30 -4.41 8.45
CA PRO A 191 -15.07 -4.33 9.26
C PRO A 191 -14.72 -5.62 10.00
N ASP A 192 -15.71 -6.34 10.53
CA ASP A 192 -15.48 -7.56 11.28
C ASP A 192 -14.99 -8.72 10.40
N GLU A 193 -15.43 -8.80 9.16
CA GLU A 193 -14.91 -9.77 8.19
C GLU A 193 -13.45 -9.49 7.84
N LEU A 194 -13.07 -8.20 7.71
CA LEU A 194 -11.66 -7.83 7.53
C LEU A 194 -10.82 -8.26 8.74
N ARG A 195 -11.30 -7.99 9.96
CA ARG A 195 -10.60 -8.40 11.20
C ARG A 195 -10.41 -9.92 11.27
N ALA A 196 -11.46 -10.68 10.95
CA ALA A 196 -11.39 -12.13 10.90
C ALA A 196 -10.36 -12.59 9.86
N TRP A 197 -10.41 -12.03 8.65
CA TRP A 197 -9.47 -12.38 7.60
C TRP A 197 -8.01 -12.08 7.99
N ILE A 198 -7.74 -10.94 8.63
CA ILE A 198 -6.41 -10.58 9.16
C ILE A 198 -5.96 -11.60 10.23
N ALA A 199 -6.84 -11.97 11.15
CA ALA A 199 -6.54 -12.94 12.20
C ALA A 199 -6.22 -14.33 11.65
N ASP A 200 -6.92 -14.75 10.60
CA ASP A 200 -6.76 -16.08 10.00
C ASP A 200 -5.57 -16.17 9.03
N ASN A 201 -5.20 -15.07 8.36
CA ASN A 201 -4.22 -15.12 7.27
C ASN A 201 -2.93 -14.36 7.56
N ILE A 202 -3.00 -13.18 8.18
CA ILE A 202 -1.82 -12.34 8.40
C ILE A 202 -1.15 -12.64 9.73
N VAL A 203 -1.90 -12.72 10.82
CA VAL A 203 -1.35 -12.98 12.15
C VAL A 203 -0.52 -14.27 12.19
N PRO A 204 -1.01 -15.43 11.70
CA PRO A 204 -0.22 -16.66 11.69
C PRO A 204 1.01 -16.59 10.77
N ALA A 205 0.92 -15.79 9.70
CA ALA A 205 2.06 -15.61 8.80
C ALA A 205 3.17 -14.77 9.46
N VAL A 206 2.80 -13.72 10.19
CA VAL A 206 3.75 -12.91 10.97
C VAL A 206 4.45 -13.79 12.02
N GLU A 207 3.71 -14.62 12.75
CA GLU A 207 4.28 -15.53 13.76
C GLU A 207 5.29 -16.50 13.12
N LYS A 208 4.93 -17.16 12.02
CA LYS A 208 5.84 -18.06 11.30
C LYS A 208 7.12 -17.36 10.81
N VAL A 209 7.02 -16.10 10.38
CA VAL A 209 8.18 -15.31 9.97
C VAL A 209 9.08 -15.03 11.18
N GLN A 210 8.51 -14.68 12.33
CA GLN A 210 9.26 -14.44 13.55
C GLN A 210 9.96 -15.71 14.05
N ASP A 211 9.25 -16.85 14.05
CA ASP A 211 9.83 -18.15 14.42
C ASP A 211 11.01 -18.50 13.52
N ALA A 212 10.89 -18.28 12.21
CA ALA A 212 11.98 -18.53 11.27
C ALA A 212 13.22 -17.65 11.55
N LEU A 213 13.01 -16.39 11.92
CA LEU A 213 14.11 -15.47 12.28
C LEU A 213 14.79 -15.89 13.59
N VAL A 214 14.01 -16.29 14.60
CA VAL A 214 14.54 -16.76 15.88
C VAL A 214 15.36 -18.04 15.69
N ALA A 215 14.85 -19.01 14.92
CA ALA A 215 15.55 -20.26 14.65
C ALA A 215 16.94 -20.05 14.03
N VAL A 216 17.07 -19.10 13.08
CA VAL A 216 18.35 -18.77 12.46
C VAL A 216 19.29 -18.09 13.45
N GLN A 217 18.80 -17.14 14.26
CA GLN A 217 19.61 -16.49 15.28
C GLN A 217 20.19 -17.49 16.30
N GLN A 218 19.40 -18.49 16.69
CA GLN A 218 19.85 -19.55 17.61
C GLN A 218 20.90 -20.46 16.96
N ALA A 219 20.76 -20.75 15.66
CA ALA A 219 21.73 -21.55 14.93
C ALA A 219 23.07 -20.84 14.68
N GLU A 220 23.05 -19.50 14.55
CA GLU A 220 24.26 -18.68 14.38
C GLU A 220 25.02 -18.44 15.70
N ALA A 221 24.37 -18.67 16.86
CA ALA A 221 24.95 -18.47 18.19
C ALA A 221 25.68 -19.69 18.74
N VAL A 222 25.67 -20.83 18.02
CA VAL A 222 26.32 -22.12 18.37
C VAL A 222 27.59 -22.30 17.55
#